data_a83e8a8a10bdbfb1581a56d438fc2318
#
_entry.id   a83e8a8a10bdbfb1581a56d438fc2318
#
_cell.length_a   1.000
_cell.length_b   1.000
_cell.length_c   1.000
_cell.angle_alpha   90.00
_cell.angle_beta   90.00
_cell.angle_gamma   90.00
#
_symmetry.space_group_name_H-M   'P 1'
#
loop_
_entity.id
_entity.type
_entity.pdbx_description
1 polymer ?
#
loop_
_entity_poly.entity_id
_entity_poly.type
_entity_poly.pdbx_seq_one_letter_code
_entity_poly.pdbx_strand_id
1 'polypeptide(L)'
;MSFLHIRKRHRQPLKIITVLFLILTVAGIWYVNHLYRSVFENNVRIPGYEIYLNQSISLQDLADSLEKDQALLDVGAFRRTLKLMKAGDAAVPAGHYKLKEEMSNREMINMFRSGTQAPVQVIVRKARLPEDLAEDIASQMSFSADTFLHLLGDTAFLDSLGLDRHTIMGIFLQDTYEMYWTLSPRDFILRMKKEYDRYWNEERREAAAKKDLTPMEVITLASIVEEETAKEDEKPVVAGLYLNRLRRGWRLQADPTVRFARGDFSSKRVYLRDLEAESEYNTYKIDGLPPGPICIPSKSSIEAVLHAAEHPYMYMCAKPDFSGYHNFARTAAQHERNRQAWIRALRK
;
A
#
# COMPACT_ATOMS: atom_id res chain seq x y z
N MET A 1 -32.38 85.43 54.27
CA MET A 1 -31.57 84.31 54.67
C MET A 1 -32.23 83.00 54.15
N SER A 2 -31.69 82.37 53.17
CA SER A 2 -31.65 80.93 52.95
C SER A 2 -31.12 80.60 51.57
N PHE A 3 -29.83 80.51 51.48
CA PHE A 3 -29.15 79.79 50.36
C PHE A 3 -28.65 78.46 50.89
N LEU A 4 -28.93 77.39 50.12
CA LEU A 4 -28.22 76.07 50.16
C LEU A 4 -29.23 74.90 50.13
N HIS A 5 -29.68 74.49 48.94
CA HIS A 5 -30.13 73.10 48.71
C HIS A 5 -30.34 72.77 47.22
N ILE A 6 -29.32 73.06 46.41
CA ILE A 6 -29.33 72.55 45.00
C ILE A 6 -27.92 72.02 44.72
N ARG A 7 -27.62 70.80 45.06
CA ARG A 7 -26.42 70.08 44.48
C ARG A 7 -26.29 68.57 44.80
N LYS A 8 -27.37 67.86 44.82
CA LYS A 8 -27.21 66.36 45.05
C LYS A 8 -27.90 65.50 43.97
N ARG A 9 -28.54 66.04 42.95
CA ARG A 9 -29.37 65.26 42.03
C ARG A 9 -28.69 64.80 40.72
N HIS A 10 -27.50 65.26 40.34
CA HIS A 10 -26.87 64.99 39.04
C HIS A 10 -25.75 63.92 39.07
N ARG A 11 -25.37 63.40 40.23
CA ARG A 11 -24.27 62.37 40.29
C ARG A 11 -24.74 60.93 40.13
N GLN A 12 -26.00 60.60 40.32
CA GLN A 12 -26.51 59.22 40.16
C GLN A 12 -26.59 58.75 38.70
N PRO A 13 -27.11 59.56 37.71
CA PRO A 13 -27.14 59.11 36.30
C PRO A 13 -25.74 58.90 35.74
N LEU A 14 -24.75 59.69 36.11
CA LEU A 14 -23.38 59.57 35.64
C LEU A 14 -22.72 58.25 36.12
N LYS A 15 -22.98 57.86 37.37
CA LYS A 15 -22.48 56.57 37.92
C LYS A 15 -23.11 55.37 37.22
N ILE A 16 -24.40 55.42 36.88
CA ILE A 16 -25.10 54.35 36.13
C ILE A 16 -24.54 54.25 34.73
N ILE A 17 -24.30 55.36 34.02
CA ILE A 17 -23.70 55.38 32.70
C ILE A 17 -22.29 54.80 32.73
N THR A 18 -21.47 55.17 33.71
CA THR A 18 -20.10 54.60 33.87
C THR A 18 -20.11 53.10 34.12
N VAL A 19 -21.02 52.58 34.95
CA VAL A 19 -21.19 51.14 35.21
C VAL A 19 -21.64 50.41 33.95
N LEU A 20 -22.62 50.94 33.20
CA LEU A 20 -23.07 50.35 31.96
C LEU A 20 -21.96 50.32 30.90
N PHE A 21 -21.16 51.41 30.78
CA PHE A 21 -20.01 51.44 29.90
C PHE A 21 -18.94 50.37 30.27
N LEU A 22 -18.63 50.21 31.58
CA LEU A 22 -17.74 49.17 32.07
C LEU A 22 -18.27 47.77 31.72
N ILE A 23 -19.55 47.50 31.95
CA ILE A 23 -20.19 46.21 31.62
C ILE A 23 -20.07 45.93 30.13
N LEU A 24 -20.39 46.92 29.25
CA LEU A 24 -20.28 46.77 27.81
C LEU A 24 -18.83 46.55 27.35
N THR A 25 -17.86 47.22 27.99
CA THR A 25 -16.43 47.03 27.70
C THR A 25 -15.98 45.64 28.08
N VAL A 26 -16.33 45.14 29.29
CA VAL A 26 -16.01 43.80 29.74
C VAL A 26 -16.68 42.75 28.82
N ALA A 27 -17.96 42.95 28.48
CA ALA A 27 -18.67 42.06 27.56
C ALA A 27 -18.03 42.06 26.16
N GLY A 28 -17.59 43.24 25.67
CA GLY A 28 -16.87 43.35 24.40
C GLY A 28 -15.53 42.60 24.42
N ILE A 29 -14.73 42.79 25.47
CA ILE A 29 -13.46 42.07 25.64
C ILE A 29 -13.71 40.55 25.71
N TRP A 30 -14.70 40.13 26.49
CA TRP A 30 -15.07 38.70 26.59
C TRP A 30 -15.50 38.15 25.23
N TYR A 31 -16.33 38.89 24.48
CA TYR A 31 -16.77 38.46 23.16
C TYR A 31 -15.63 38.34 22.16
N VAL A 32 -14.73 39.34 22.10
CA VAL A 32 -13.53 39.29 21.23
C VAL A 32 -12.63 38.12 21.61
N ASN A 33 -12.40 37.92 22.92
CA ASN A 33 -11.63 36.79 23.40
C ASN A 33 -12.27 35.44 23.03
N HIS A 34 -13.61 35.34 23.15
CA HIS A 34 -14.35 34.15 22.75
C HIS A 34 -14.22 33.84 21.24
N LEU A 35 -14.28 34.90 20.40
CA LEU A 35 -14.05 34.74 18.95
C LEU A 35 -12.60 34.32 18.65
N TYR A 36 -11.63 34.96 19.31
CA TYR A 36 -10.22 34.63 19.15
C TYR A 36 -9.97 33.15 19.48
N ARG A 37 -10.45 32.71 20.64
CA ARG A 37 -10.35 31.30 21.07
C ARG A 37 -11.00 30.36 20.07
N SER A 38 -12.19 30.70 19.56
CA SER A 38 -12.88 29.92 18.52
C SER A 38 -12.05 29.73 17.25
N VAL A 39 -11.18 30.66 16.90
CA VAL A 39 -10.37 30.61 15.66
C VAL A 39 -9.03 29.94 15.86
N PHE A 40 -8.35 30.23 16.97
CA PHE A 40 -6.91 29.94 17.15
C PHE A 40 -6.60 28.89 18.21
N GLU A 41 -7.52 28.55 19.11
CA GLU A 41 -7.28 27.46 20.05
C GLU A 41 -7.49 26.08 19.40
N ASN A 42 -6.78 25.10 19.95
CA ASN A 42 -6.96 23.70 19.58
C ASN A 42 -8.42 23.26 19.78
N ASN A 43 -8.98 22.60 18.78
CA ASN A 43 -10.35 22.10 18.80
C ASN A 43 -10.47 20.61 18.41
N VAL A 44 -9.37 19.88 18.32
CA VAL A 44 -9.37 18.45 17.99
C VAL A 44 -9.59 17.63 19.26
N ARG A 45 -10.65 16.80 19.27
CA ARG A 45 -10.94 15.87 20.38
C ARG A 45 -10.26 14.53 20.18
N ILE A 46 -10.22 14.03 18.94
CA ILE A 46 -9.65 12.73 18.60
C ILE A 46 -8.37 12.98 17.77
N PRO A 47 -7.18 12.96 18.41
CA PRO A 47 -5.91 13.08 17.70
C PRO A 47 -5.73 11.97 16.67
N GLY A 48 -5.30 12.33 15.47
CA GLY A 48 -5.11 11.37 14.40
C GLY A 48 -6.39 10.89 13.73
N TYR A 49 -7.54 11.56 13.99
CA TYR A 49 -8.80 11.24 13.30
C TYR A 49 -8.63 11.38 11.77
N GLU A 50 -8.99 10.33 11.05
CA GLU A 50 -8.82 10.22 9.61
C GLU A 50 -10.15 10.38 8.89
N ILE A 51 -10.14 11.15 7.79
CA ILE A 51 -11.31 11.50 6.99
C ILE A 51 -11.02 11.09 5.55
N TYR A 52 -11.86 10.22 4.99
CA TYR A 52 -11.78 9.76 3.60
C TYR A 52 -12.96 10.31 2.82
N LEU A 53 -12.70 11.20 1.87
CA LEU A 53 -13.70 11.82 1.00
C LEU A 53 -13.58 11.28 -0.42
N ASN A 54 -14.55 10.44 -0.85
CA ASN A 54 -14.59 9.91 -2.20
C ASN A 54 -14.94 10.99 -3.26
N GLN A 55 -15.58 12.06 -2.84
CA GLN A 55 -15.98 13.17 -3.68
C GLN A 55 -15.84 14.50 -2.93
N SER A 56 -15.85 15.60 -3.67
CA SER A 56 -15.83 16.92 -3.08
C SER A 56 -17.13 17.20 -2.33
N ILE A 57 -17.02 17.77 -1.12
CA ILE A 57 -18.16 18.19 -0.27
C ILE A 57 -17.96 19.62 0.19
N SER A 58 -19.01 20.27 0.73
CA SER A 58 -18.86 21.58 1.36
C SER A 58 -18.23 21.46 2.75
N LEU A 59 -17.56 22.53 3.21
CA LEU A 59 -17.07 22.60 4.60
C LEU A 59 -18.21 22.55 5.63
N GLN A 60 -19.45 22.94 5.24
CA GLN A 60 -20.61 22.83 6.09
C GLN A 60 -21.02 21.36 6.28
N ASP A 61 -21.07 20.57 5.19
CA ASP A 61 -21.35 19.12 5.25
C ASP A 61 -20.26 18.36 6.01
N LEU A 62 -19.01 18.80 5.85
CA LEU A 62 -17.89 18.24 6.62
C LEU A 62 -18.06 18.53 8.13
N ALA A 63 -18.52 19.75 8.50
CA ALA A 63 -18.78 20.10 9.90
C ALA A 63 -19.86 19.18 10.51
N ASP A 64 -20.90 18.83 9.73
CA ASP A 64 -21.94 17.90 10.17
C ASP A 64 -21.39 16.48 10.42
N SER A 65 -20.47 16.03 9.54
CA SER A 65 -19.77 14.74 9.72
C SER A 65 -18.86 14.74 10.97
N LEU A 66 -18.07 15.81 11.16
CA LEU A 66 -17.20 15.96 12.32
C LEU A 66 -17.97 16.04 13.65
N GLU A 67 -19.19 16.63 13.62
CA GLU A 67 -20.09 16.64 14.77
C GLU A 67 -20.64 15.26 15.09
N LYS A 68 -21.15 14.54 14.10
CA LYS A 68 -21.66 13.18 14.23
C LYS A 68 -20.62 12.23 14.84
N ASP A 69 -19.38 12.34 14.40
CA ASP A 69 -18.28 11.47 14.82
C ASP A 69 -17.59 11.98 16.09
N GLN A 70 -18.06 13.13 16.65
CA GLN A 70 -17.51 13.76 17.85
C GLN A 70 -16.01 14.04 17.76
N ALA A 71 -15.50 14.34 16.57
CA ALA A 71 -14.07 14.52 16.30
C ALA A 71 -13.52 15.83 16.88
N LEU A 72 -14.39 16.82 17.15
CA LEU A 72 -14.03 18.15 17.66
C LEU A 72 -14.45 18.32 19.11
N LEU A 73 -13.73 19.21 19.86
CA LEU A 73 -14.08 19.63 21.22
C LEU A 73 -15.33 20.51 21.25
N ASP A 74 -15.40 21.49 20.33
CA ASP A 74 -16.52 22.45 20.17
C ASP A 74 -16.82 22.65 18.66
N VAL A 75 -17.83 21.94 18.16
CA VAL A 75 -18.31 22.09 16.78
C VAL A 75 -18.90 23.49 16.55
N GLY A 76 -19.51 24.09 17.59
CA GLY A 76 -20.01 25.46 17.51
C GLY A 76 -18.89 26.48 17.23
N ALA A 77 -17.70 26.30 17.83
CA ALA A 77 -16.53 27.12 17.54
C ALA A 77 -16.07 26.93 16.08
N PHE A 78 -16.07 25.69 15.56
CA PHE A 78 -15.74 25.41 14.15
C PHE A 78 -16.72 26.11 13.22
N ARG A 79 -18.03 25.97 13.43
CA ARG A 79 -19.07 26.64 12.62
C ARG A 79 -18.98 28.15 12.71
N ARG A 80 -18.67 28.75 13.90
CA ARG A 80 -18.43 30.21 14.04
C ARG A 80 -17.23 30.65 13.20
N THR A 81 -16.16 29.87 13.22
CA THR A 81 -14.94 30.14 12.43
C THR A 81 -15.23 30.06 10.92
N LEU A 82 -16.02 29.08 10.46
CA LEU A 82 -16.47 29.01 9.07
C LEU A 82 -17.19 30.29 8.65
N LYS A 83 -18.10 30.82 9.48
CA LYS A 83 -18.81 32.06 9.22
C LYS A 83 -17.88 33.28 9.16
N LEU A 84 -16.94 33.39 10.12
CA LEU A 84 -15.95 34.47 10.17
C LEU A 84 -15.04 34.47 8.93
N MET A 85 -14.63 33.29 8.47
CA MET A 85 -13.77 33.10 7.29
C MET A 85 -14.58 33.13 5.98
N LYS A 86 -15.91 33.22 6.02
CA LYS A 86 -16.82 33.10 4.86
C LYS A 86 -16.52 31.84 4.04
N ALA A 87 -16.36 30.72 4.70
CA ALA A 87 -15.86 29.50 4.12
C ALA A 87 -16.88 28.34 4.14
N GLY A 88 -18.11 28.53 4.62
CA GLY A 88 -19.09 27.44 4.77
C GLY A 88 -19.36 26.66 3.47
N ASP A 89 -19.50 27.39 2.36
CA ASP A 89 -19.77 26.79 1.04
C ASP A 89 -18.49 26.43 0.26
N ALA A 90 -17.31 26.65 0.86
CA ALA A 90 -16.07 26.29 0.19
C ALA A 90 -15.97 24.77 0.04
N ALA A 91 -15.56 24.33 -1.17
CA ALA A 91 -15.38 22.93 -1.48
C ALA A 91 -14.14 22.35 -0.78
N VAL A 92 -14.31 21.20 -0.18
CA VAL A 92 -13.23 20.32 0.28
C VAL A 92 -13.02 19.27 -0.81
N PRO A 93 -11.87 19.22 -1.47
CA PRO A 93 -11.60 18.21 -2.49
C PRO A 93 -11.70 16.78 -1.95
N ALA A 94 -11.97 15.81 -2.83
CA ALA A 94 -11.81 14.40 -2.50
C ALA A 94 -10.37 14.15 -1.98
N GLY A 95 -10.22 13.31 -0.96
CA GLY A 95 -8.90 13.08 -0.36
C GLY A 95 -8.93 12.38 0.99
N HIS A 96 -7.76 12.03 1.45
CA HIS A 96 -7.52 11.60 2.81
C HIS A 96 -6.95 12.74 3.64
N TYR A 97 -7.62 13.08 4.74
CA TYR A 97 -7.22 14.13 5.67
C TYR A 97 -7.05 13.57 7.07
N LYS A 98 -6.06 14.09 7.80
CA LYS A 98 -5.77 13.64 9.16
C LYS A 98 -5.67 14.82 10.10
N LEU A 99 -6.49 14.82 11.17
CA LEU A 99 -6.47 15.85 12.19
C LEU A 99 -5.30 15.62 13.14
N LYS A 100 -4.42 16.62 13.27
CA LYS A 100 -3.34 16.61 14.27
C LYS A 100 -3.87 17.14 15.61
N GLU A 101 -3.28 16.68 16.71
CA GLU A 101 -3.73 17.00 18.07
C GLU A 101 -3.85 18.49 18.36
N GLU A 102 -2.93 19.31 17.88
CA GLU A 102 -2.85 20.74 18.19
C GLU A 102 -3.47 21.65 17.12
N MET A 103 -4.33 21.11 16.23
CA MET A 103 -4.91 21.94 15.17
C MET A 103 -6.01 22.84 15.68
N SER A 104 -5.89 24.14 15.38
CA SER A 104 -6.94 25.14 15.51
C SER A 104 -7.98 25.02 14.41
N ASN A 105 -9.18 25.61 14.62
CA ASN A 105 -10.22 25.67 13.60
C ASN A 105 -9.73 26.32 12.29
N ARG A 106 -8.93 27.39 12.40
CA ARG A 106 -8.35 28.08 11.22
C ARG A 106 -7.44 27.16 10.43
N GLU A 107 -6.57 26.38 11.10
CA GLU A 107 -5.66 25.44 10.43
C GLU A 107 -6.43 24.32 9.74
N MET A 108 -7.43 23.73 10.42
CA MET A 108 -8.28 22.70 9.83
C MET A 108 -9.01 23.21 8.59
N ILE A 109 -9.65 24.38 8.68
CA ILE A 109 -10.37 24.99 7.54
C ILE A 109 -9.43 25.26 6.37
N ASN A 110 -8.23 25.78 6.63
CA ASN A 110 -7.25 26.04 5.59
C ASN A 110 -6.74 24.74 4.95
N MET A 111 -6.45 23.70 5.74
CA MET A 111 -6.07 22.37 5.26
C MET A 111 -7.12 21.79 4.32
N PHE A 112 -8.39 21.80 4.73
CA PHE A 112 -9.49 21.29 3.91
C PHE A 112 -9.69 22.09 2.62
N ARG A 113 -9.68 23.42 2.70
CA ARG A 113 -9.84 24.30 1.51
C ARG A 113 -8.71 24.15 0.51
N SER A 114 -7.48 23.98 0.98
CA SER A 114 -6.32 23.81 0.11
C SER A 114 -6.21 22.39 -0.46
N GLY A 115 -7.01 21.44 0.04
CA GLY A 115 -6.88 20.04 -0.35
C GLY A 115 -5.53 19.41 0.08
N THR A 116 -4.95 19.91 1.19
CA THR A 116 -3.70 19.36 1.72
C THR A 116 -3.95 17.99 2.33
N GLN A 117 -3.82 16.94 1.51
CA GLN A 117 -4.04 15.56 1.90
C GLN A 117 -2.91 15.02 2.78
N ALA A 118 -3.26 14.11 3.69
CA ALA A 118 -2.30 13.22 4.33
C ALA A 118 -2.05 12.00 3.42
N PRO A 119 -0.80 11.55 3.27
CA PRO A 119 -0.54 10.32 2.52
C PRO A 119 -1.06 9.09 3.28
N VAL A 120 -1.34 8.02 2.55
CA VAL A 120 -1.61 6.68 3.08
C VAL A 120 -0.43 5.76 2.81
N GLN A 121 -0.27 4.74 3.64
CA GLN A 121 0.70 3.68 3.41
C GLN A 121 0.02 2.51 2.70
N VAL A 122 0.35 2.31 1.44
CA VAL A 122 -0.18 1.23 0.61
C VAL A 122 0.80 0.07 0.61
N ILE A 123 0.33 -1.10 1.03
CA ILE A 123 1.15 -2.31 1.12
C ILE A 123 0.89 -3.18 -0.10
N VAL A 124 1.93 -3.39 -0.91
CA VAL A 124 1.91 -4.38 -1.99
C VAL A 124 2.34 -5.71 -1.40
N ARG A 125 1.42 -6.66 -1.39
CA ARG A 125 1.63 -8.03 -0.87
C ARG A 125 1.86 -9.01 -2.00
N LYS A 126 2.20 -10.24 -1.63
CA LYS A 126 2.23 -11.36 -2.56
C LYS A 126 0.84 -11.58 -3.17
N ALA A 127 0.74 -11.50 -4.48
CA ALA A 127 -0.43 -11.85 -5.27
C ALA A 127 -0.02 -12.79 -6.41
N ARG A 128 -0.88 -13.74 -6.77
CA ARG A 128 -0.64 -14.64 -7.90
C ARG A 128 -1.32 -14.17 -9.16
N LEU A 129 -2.52 -13.66 -9.02
CA LEU A 129 -3.35 -13.22 -10.14
C LEU A 129 -3.52 -11.70 -10.11
N PRO A 130 -3.73 -11.07 -11.28
CA PRO A 130 -4.08 -9.64 -11.35
C PRO A 130 -5.33 -9.29 -10.53
N GLU A 131 -6.29 -10.20 -10.44
CA GLU A 131 -7.51 -10.07 -9.65
C GLU A 131 -7.21 -9.93 -8.16
N ASP A 132 -6.34 -10.81 -7.62
CA ASP A 132 -5.92 -10.76 -6.21
C ASP A 132 -5.22 -9.43 -5.89
N LEU A 133 -4.35 -8.95 -6.80
CA LEU A 133 -3.68 -7.66 -6.66
C LEU A 133 -4.68 -6.51 -6.70
N ALA A 134 -5.65 -6.57 -7.64
CA ALA A 134 -6.62 -5.50 -7.81
C ALA A 134 -7.52 -5.34 -6.58
N GLU A 135 -7.98 -6.44 -5.99
CA GLU A 135 -8.77 -6.43 -4.76
C GLU A 135 -7.96 -5.89 -3.57
N ASP A 136 -6.72 -6.37 -3.38
CA ASP A 136 -5.86 -5.92 -2.26
C ASP A 136 -5.55 -4.43 -2.36
N ILE A 137 -5.16 -3.92 -3.53
CA ILE A 137 -4.82 -2.51 -3.72
C ILE A 137 -6.05 -1.61 -3.66
N ALA A 138 -7.17 -2.00 -4.29
CA ALA A 138 -8.40 -1.21 -4.24
C ALA A 138 -8.96 -1.08 -2.81
N SER A 139 -8.74 -2.07 -1.94
CA SER A 139 -9.12 -1.97 -0.52
C SER A 139 -8.37 -0.87 0.23
N GLN A 140 -7.26 -0.38 -0.30
CA GLN A 140 -6.36 0.62 0.31
C GLN A 140 -6.42 1.99 -0.39
N MET A 141 -7.10 2.09 -1.54
CA MET A 141 -7.14 3.28 -2.42
C MET A 141 -8.58 3.75 -2.68
N SER A 142 -8.75 4.91 -3.31
CA SER A 142 -10.07 5.46 -3.63
C SER A 142 -10.72 4.87 -4.89
N PHE A 143 -9.99 4.12 -5.69
CA PHE A 143 -10.49 3.52 -6.94
C PHE A 143 -11.02 2.09 -6.72
N SER A 144 -11.86 1.61 -7.64
CA SER A 144 -12.39 0.25 -7.59
C SER A 144 -11.41 -0.80 -8.15
N ALA A 145 -11.56 -2.05 -7.67
CA ALA A 145 -10.80 -3.18 -8.18
C ALA A 145 -11.01 -3.38 -9.69
N ASP A 146 -12.25 -3.26 -10.17
CA ASP A 146 -12.60 -3.42 -11.59
C ASP A 146 -11.85 -2.41 -12.48
N THR A 147 -11.80 -1.12 -12.05
CA THR A 147 -11.11 -0.08 -12.81
C THR A 147 -9.60 -0.36 -12.88
N PHE A 148 -9.02 -0.82 -11.78
CA PHE A 148 -7.61 -1.16 -11.73
C PHE A 148 -7.30 -2.42 -12.54
N LEU A 149 -8.11 -3.47 -12.40
CA LEU A 149 -7.98 -4.73 -13.15
C LEU A 149 -8.08 -4.50 -14.66
N HIS A 150 -9.04 -3.67 -15.10
CA HIS A 150 -9.17 -3.31 -16.51
C HIS A 150 -7.87 -2.69 -17.05
N LEU A 151 -7.23 -1.83 -16.27
CA LEU A 151 -5.98 -1.17 -16.69
C LEU A 151 -4.78 -2.13 -16.68
N LEU A 152 -4.75 -3.13 -15.78
CA LEU A 152 -3.75 -4.21 -15.81
C LEU A 152 -3.86 -5.11 -17.05
N GLY A 153 -5.01 -5.11 -17.74
CA GLY A 153 -5.26 -5.83 -18.98
C GLY A 153 -5.23 -4.95 -20.23
N ASP A 154 -5.07 -3.63 -20.12
CA ASP A 154 -5.06 -2.70 -21.25
C ASP A 154 -3.74 -2.81 -22.03
N THR A 155 -3.76 -3.55 -23.14
CA THR A 155 -2.58 -3.83 -23.97
C THR A 155 -1.92 -2.56 -24.49
N ALA A 156 -2.68 -1.55 -24.92
CA ALA A 156 -2.12 -0.30 -25.45
C ALA A 156 -1.39 0.49 -24.33
N PHE A 157 -1.93 0.46 -23.11
CA PHE A 157 -1.27 1.07 -21.97
C PHE A 157 -0.01 0.29 -21.56
N LEU A 158 -0.09 -1.04 -21.49
CA LEU A 158 1.05 -1.89 -21.14
C LEU A 158 2.19 -1.75 -22.14
N ASP A 159 1.90 -1.78 -23.44
CA ASP A 159 2.88 -1.57 -24.52
C ASP A 159 3.61 -0.22 -24.37
N SER A 160 2.90 0.82 -23.95
CA SER A 160 3.51 2.14 -23.71
C SER A 160 4.55 2.14 -22.57
N LEU A 161 4.51 1.12 -21.70
CA LEU A 161 5.45 0.91 -20.59
C LEU A 161 6.53 -0.13 -20.92
N GLY A 162 6.50 -0.72 -22.13
CA GLY A 162 7.35 -1.84 -22.52
C GLY A 162 7.00 -3.13 -21.75
N LEU A 163 5.74 -3.32 -21.43
CA LEU A 163 5.19 -4.46 -20.70
C LEU A 163 4.07 -5.12 -21.51
N ASP A 164 3.71 -6.32 -21.08
CA ASP A 164 2.56 -7.05 -21.57
C ASP A 164 1.79 -7.72 -20.42
N ARG A 165 0.74 -8.50 -20.76
CA ARG A 165 -0.09 -9.21 -19.77
C ARG A 165 0.68 -10.20 -18.91
N HIS A 166 1.83 -10.71 -19.38
CA HIS A 166 2.64 -11.67 -18.65
C HIS A 166 3.61 -11.00 -17.68
N THR A 167 4.08 -9.80 -18.04
CA THR A 167 5.15 -9.09 -17.35
C THR A 167 4.66 -8.00 -16.40
N ILE A 168 3.41 -7.53 -16.55
CA ILE A 168 2.86 -6.44 -15.72
C ILE A 168 2.95 -6.74 -14.22
N MET A 169 2.68 -7.98 -13.81
CA MET A 169 2.76 -8.36 -12.39
C MET A 169 4.18 -8.23 -11.82
N GLY A 170 5.20 -8.30 -12.66
CA GLY A 170 6.61 -8.22 -12.27
C GLY A 170 7.09 -6.82 -11.86
N ILE A 171 6.35 -5.75 -12.18
CA ILE A 171 6.76 -4.40 -11.74
C ILE A 171 6.33 -4.08 -10.31
N PHE A 172 5.41 -4.85 -9.73
CA PHE A 172 4.95 -4.68 -8.37
C PHE A 172 5.94 -5.38 -7.42
N LEU A 173 6.66 -4.59 -6.63
CA LEU A 173 7.59 -5.11 -5.63
C LEU A 173 6.90 -5.12 -4.27
N GLN A 174 7.01 -6.22 -3.53
CA GLN A 174 6.48 -6.29 -2.16
C GLN A 174 7.18 -5.26 -1.27
N ASP A 175 6.44 -4.25 -0.86
CA ASP A 175 6.88 -3.19 0.05
C ASP A 175 5.70 -2.35 0.53
N THR A 176 5.98 -1.35 1.37
CA THR A 176 5.03 -0.32 1.78
C THR A 176 5.38 0.99 1.09
N TYR A 177 4.40 1.57 0.39
CA TYR A 177 4.57 2.78 -0.39
C TYR A 177 3.71 3.90 0.18
N GLU A 178 4.32 5.07 0.38
CA GLU A 178 3.60 6.27 0.77
C GLU A 178 3.11 7.02 -0.48
N MET A 179 1.79 7.29 -0.53
CA MET A 179 1.14 7.97 -1.64
C MET A 179 -0.20 8.60 -1.24
N TYR A 180 -0.75 9.46 -2.09
CA TYR A 180 -2.09 10.02 -1.84
C TYR A 180 -3.17 8.98 -2.16
N TRP A 181 -4.13 8.86 -1.27
CA TRP A 181 -5.25 7.94 -1.39
C TRP A 181 -6.07 8.09 -2.68
N THR A 182 -6.14 9.31 -3.21
CA THR A 182 -6.85 9.66 -4.46
C THR A 182 -6.03 9.49 -5.73
N LEU A 183 -4.84 8.88 -5.63
CA LEU A 183 -4.03 8.61 -6.83
C LEU A 183 -4.84 7.76 -7.82
N SER A 184 -4.82 8.12 -9.11
CA SER A 184 -5.54 7.36 -10.12
C SER A 184 -4.92 5.96 -10.32
N PRO A 185 -5.70 4.95 -10.80
CA PRO A 185 -5.15 3.63 -11.12
C PRO A 185 -3.97 3.68 -12.08
N ARG A 186 -4.03 4.57 -13.08
CA ARG A 186 -2.96 4.78 -14.05
C ARG A 186 -1.70 5.33 -13.37
N ASP A 187 -1.85 6.36 -12.55
CA ASP A 187 -0.71 6.97 -11.85
C ASP A 187 -0.12 6.02 -10.81
N PHE A 188 -0.95 5.15 -10.22
CA PHE A 188 -0.49 4.08 -9.33
C PHE A 188 0.44 3.11 -10.09
N ILE A 189 0.06 2.61 -11.26
CA ILE A 189 0.91 1.73 -12.09
C ILE A 189 2.19 2.45 -12.51
N LEU A 190 2.10 3.72 -12.93
CA LEU A 190 3.28 4.53 -13.27
C LEU A 190 4.22 4.71 -12.08
N ARG A 191 3.67 4.89 -10.89
CA ARG A 191 4.46 4.96 -9.66
C ARG A 191 5.14 3.63 -9.36
N MET A 192 4.46 2.49 -9.52
CA MET A 192 5.07 1.17 -9.34
C MET A 192 6.17 0.91 -10.36
N LYS A 193 5.94 1.27 -11.63
CA LYS A 193 6.99 1.20 -12.66
C LYS A 193 8.23 2.01 -12.28
N LYS A 194 8.04 3.22 -11.76
CA LYS A 194 9.15 4.06 -11.29
C LYS A 194 9.90 3.43 -10.10
N GLU A 195 9.18 2.79 -9.16
CA GLU A 195 9.83 2.08 -8.04
C GLU A 195 10.56 0.82 -8.51
N TYR A 196 10.02 0.09 -9.48
CA TYR A 196 10.69 -0.99 -10.18
C TYR A 196 11.99 -0.52 -10.83
N ASP A 197 11.95 0.56 -11.63
CA ASP A 197 13.14 1.10 -12.31
C ASP A 197 14.21 1.57 -11.32
N ARG A 198 13.80 2.13 -10.18
CA ARG A 198 14.70 2.53 -9.09
C ARG A 198 15.32 1.33 -8.39
N TYR A 199 14.56 0.26 -8.17
CA TYR A 199 15.06 -0.98 -7.55
C TYR A 199 16.13 -1.63 -8.43
N TRP A 200 15.93 -1.64 -9.74
CA TRP A 200 16.88 -2.17 -10.73
C TRP A 200 17.98 -1.16 -11.03
N ASN A 201 18.82 -0.86 -10.00
CA ASN A 201 20.03 -0.05 -10.15
C ASN A 201 21.09 -0.78 -10.97
N GLU A 202 22.22 -0.11 -11.27
CA GLU A 202 23.32 -0.68 -12.08
C GLU A 202 23.83 -1.99 -11.49
N GLU A 203 24.07 -2.03 -10.18
CA GLU A 203 24.59 -3.21 -9.47
C GLU A 203 23.70 -4.45 -9.69
N ARG A 204 22.35 -4.31 -9.54
CA ARG A 204 21.42 -5.41 -9.74
C ARG A 204 21.31 -5.82 -11.20
N ARG A 205 21.37 -4.86 -12.13
CA ARG A 205 21.39 -5.16 -13.57
C ARG A 205 22.65 -5.93 -13.97
N GLU A 206 23.81 -5.54 -13.47
CA GLU A 206 25.05 -6.30 -13.68
C GLU A 206 25.01 -7.69 -13.06
N ALA A 207 24.44 -7.83 -11.84
CA ALA A 207 24.29 -9.12 -11.19
C ALA A 207 23.37 -10.07 -11.99
N ALA A 208 22.29 -9.53 -12.57
CA ALA A 208 21.39 -10.25 -13.48
C ALA A 208 22.13 -10.66 -14.78
N ALA A 209 22.81 -9.74 -15.41
CA ALA A 209 23.57 -9.98 -16.64
C ALA A 209 24.67 -11.04 -16.47
N LYS A 210 25.34 -11.11 -15.32
CA LYS A 210 26.32 -12.19 -14.99
C LYS A 210 25.68 -13.59 -14.96
N LYS A 211 24.35 -13.68 -14.95
CA LYS A 211 23.57 -14.93 -14.95
C LYS A 211 22.87 -15.16 -16.29
N ASP A 212 23.16 -14.31 -17.28
CA ASP A 212 22.46 -14.27 -18.59
C ASP A 212 20.96 -14.05 -18.46
N LEU A 213 20.52 -13.23 -17.50
CA LEU A 213 19.12 -12.90 -17.25
C LEU A 213 18.86 -11.38 -17.35
N THR A 214 17.70 -11.03 -17.89
CA THR A 214 17.12 -9.71 -17.78
C THR A 214 16.51 -9.49 -16.40
N PRO A 215 16.24 -8.24 -15.97
CA PRO A 215 15.51 -7.95 -14.74
C PRO A 215 14.18 -8.69 -14.60
N MET A 216 13.39 -8.80 -15.66
CA MET A 216 12.09 -9.50 -15.63
C MET A 216 12.27 -11.01 -15.51
N GLU A 217 13.27 -11.60 -16.16
CA GLU A 217 13.59 -13.02 -16.01
C GLU A 217 14.08 -13.36 -14.60
N VAL A 218 14.82 -12.46 -13.95
CA VAL A 218 15.17 -12.61 -12.53
C VAL A 218 13.90 -12.63 -11.66
N ILE A 219 12.94 -11.71 -11.89
CA ILE A 219 11.67 -11.69 -11.15
C ILE A 219 10.86 -12.97 -11.43
N THR A 220 10.83 -13.41 -12.67
CA THR A 220 10.15 -14.64 -13.06
C THR A 220 10.73 -15.85 -12.30
N LEU A 221 12.05 -16.00 -12.30
CA LEU A 221 12.71 -17.06 -11.53
C LEU A 221 12.50 -16.89 -10.03
N ALA A 222 12.58 -15.66 -9.50
CA ALA A 222 12.34 -15.37 -8.10
C ALA A 222 10.92 -15.73 -7.65
N SER A 223 9.92 -15.58 -8.53
CA SER A 223 8.54 -16.00 -8.24
C SER A 223 8.40 -17.51 -8.11
N ILE A 224 9.20 -18.28 -8.85
CA ILE A 224 9.26 -19.74 -8.73
C ILE A 224 9.94 -20.11 -7.41
N VAL A 225 11.09 -19.51 -7.08
CA VAL A 225 11.80 -19.71 -5.81
C VAL A 225 10.91 -19.38 -4.61
N GLU A 226 10.15 -18.29 -4.67
CA GLU A 226 9.19 -17.86 -3.63
C GLU A 226 8.12 -18.91 -3.35
N GLU A 227 7.65 -19.62 -4.37
CA GLU A 227 6.63 -20.66 -4.25
C GLU A 227 7.20 -22.04 -3.88
N GLU A 228 8.50 -22.27 -4.07
CA GLU A 228 9.17 -23.54 -3.72
C GLU A 228 9.50 -23.63 -2.24
N THR A 229 10.00 -22.56 -1.65
CA THR A 229 10.44 -22.62 -0.24
C THR A 229 10.10 -21.34 0.52
N ALA A 230 9.61 -21.52 1.75
CA ALA A 230 9.44 -20.45 2.72
C ALA A 230 10.71 -20.23 3.59
N LYS A 231 11.78 -20.99 3.35
CA LYS A 231 13.02 -20.91 4.12
C LYS A 231 13.98 -19.93 3.46
N GLU A 232 14.19 -18.78 4.11
CA GLU A 232 14.99 -17.68 3.56
C GLU A 232 16.44 -18.12 3.26
N ASP A 233 17.03 -18.94 4.13
CA ASP A 233 18.39 -19.48 3.97
C ASP A 233 18.51 -20.53 2.86
N GLU A 234 17.41 -21.13 2.43
CA GLU A 234 17.36 -22.11 1.36
C GLU A 234 17.14 -21.47 -0.03
N LYS A 235 16.50 -20.30 -0.10
CA LYS A 235 16.20 -19.61 -1.37
C LYS A 235 17.41 -19.48 -2.30
N PRO A 236 18.62 -19.07 -1.85
CA PRO A 236 19.79 -18.99 -2.74
C PRO A 236 20.21 -20.35 -3.31
N VAL A 237 20.02 -21.44 -2.56
CA VAL A 237 20.35 -22.80 -3.01
C VAL A 237 19.35 -23.28 -4.06
N VAL A 238 18.06 -23.01 -3.83
CA VAL A 238 16.99 -23.33 -4.81
C VAL A 238 17.19 -22.51 -6.10
N ALA A 239 17.50 -21.23 -5.99
CA ALA A 239 17.82 -20.38 -7.14
C ALA A 239 19.01 -20.91 -7.94
N GLY A 240 20.08 -21.31 -7.25
CA GLY A 240 21.27 -21.93 -7.87
C GLY A 240 20.95 -23.22 -8.62
N LEU A 241 20.05 -24.06 -8.08
CA LEU A 241 19.59 -25.27 -8.75
C LEU A 241 18.89 -24.96 -10.08
N TYR A 242 17.97 -24.00 -10.08
CA TYR A 242 17.23 -23.60 -11.29
C TYR A 242 18.16 -22.95 -12.31
N LEU A 243 19.09 -22.09 -11.89
CA LEU A 243 20.12 -21.55 -12.78
C LEU A 243 20.99 -22.63 -13.40
N ASN A 244 21.34 -23.70 -12.66
CA ASN A 244 22.06 -24.82 -13.20
C ASN A 244 21.26 -25.57 -14.28
N ARG A 245 19.93 -25.71 -14.09
CA ARG A 245 19.04 -26.30 -15.11
C ARG A 245 18.98 -25.43 -16.35
N LEU A 246 18.76 -24.11 -16.22
CA LEU A 246 18.73 -23.17 -17.33
C LEU A 246 20.01 -23.22 -18.16
N ARG A 247 21.19 -23.15 -17.53
CA ARG A 247 22.50 -23.18 -18.20
C ARG A 247 22.76 -24.48 -18.98
N ARG A 248 22.09 -25.59 -18.59
CA ARG A 248 22.21 -26.89 -19.26
C ARG A 248 21.08 -27.19 -20.23
N GLY A 249 20.18 -26.24 -20.48
CA GLY A 249 19.00 -26.44 -21.32
C GLY A 249 18.03 -27.49 -20.75
N TRP A 250 18.01 -27.66 -19.41
CA TRP A 250 17.03 -28.52 -18.76
C TRP A 250 15.75 -27.78 -18.45
N ARG A 251 14.63 -28.43 -18.62
CA ARG A 251 13.34 -27.90 -18.17
C ARG A 251 13.37 -27.68 -16.67
N LEU A 252 12.74 -26.60 -16.21
CA LEU A 252 12.75 -26.26 -14.78
C LEU A 252 11.98 -27.29 -13.94
N GLN A 253 10.87 -27.84 -14.47
CA GLN A 253 10.06 -28.85 -13.79
C GLN A 253 9.70 -28.43 -12.37
N ALA A 254 9.19 -27.20 -12.25
CA ALA A 254 8.80 -26.59 -10.99
C ALA A 254 7.30 -26.78 -10.75
N ASP A 255 6.91 -27.52 -9.74
CA ASP A 255 5.51 -27.80 -9.40
C ASP A 255 4.65 -26.54 -9.25
N PRO A 256 5.14 -25.42 -8.67
CA PRO A 256 4.38 -24.17 -8.59
C PRO A 256 3.92 -23.63 -9.95
N THR A 257 4.70 -23.81 -11.00
CA THR A 257 4.33 -23.36 -12.35
C THR A 257 3.17 -24.16 -12.93
N VAL A 258 3.06 -25.43 -12.59
CA VAL A 258 1.93 -26.28 -12.99
C VAL A 258 0.65 -25.85 -12.27
N ARG A 259 0.74 -25.52 -10.97
CA ARG A 259 -0.41 -24.98 -10.22
C ARG A 259 -0.89 -23.67 -10.81
N PHE A 260 0.05 -22.78 -11.17
CA PHE A 260 -0.26 -21.52 -11.83
C PHE A 260 -0.92 -21.76 -13.20
N ALA A 261 -0.36 -22.65 -14.01
CA ALA A 261 -0.90 -23.01 -15.33
C ALA A 261 -2.35 -23.53 -15.28
N ARG A 262 -2.74 -24.18 -14.18
CA ARG A 262 -4.10 -24.68 -13.96
C ARG A 262 -5.05 -23.65 -13.36
N GLY A 263 -4.54 -22.56 -12.79
CA GLY A 263 -5.34 -21.59 -12.03
C GLY A 263 -5.97 -22.17 -10.75
N ASP A 264 -5.50 -23.33 -10.27
CA ASP A 264 -6.02 -23.99 -9.07
C ASP A 264 -4.98 -23.96 -7.94
N PHE A 265 -5.22 -23.08 -6.97
CA PHE A 265 -4.36 -22.89 -5.80
C PHE A 265 -4.91 -23.54 -4.53
N SER A 266 -6.06 -24.23 -4.61
CA SER A 266 -6.73 -24.86 -3.47
C SER A 266 -5.93 -26.06 -2.93
N SER A 267 -5.21 -26.79 -3.80
CA SER A 267 -4.36 -27.92 -3.44
C SER A 267 -2.88 -27.61 -3.61
N LYS A 268 -2.08 -27.94 -2.59
CA LYS A 268 -0.60 -27.91 -2.70
C LYS A 268 -0.05 -29.10 -3.47
N ARG A 269 -0.83 -30.16 -3.68
CA ARG A 269 -0.37 -31.38 -4.32
C ARG A 269 -0.57 -31.31 -5.83
N VAL A 270 0.49 -31.57 -6.59
CA VAL A 270 0.49 -31.74 -8.05
C VAL A 270 0.43 -33.25 -8.34
N TYR A 271 -0.52 -33.65 -9.17
CA TYR A 271 -0.64 -35.05 -9.62
C TYR A 271 -0.02 -35.23 -11.01
N LEU A 272 0.32 -36.47 -11.39
CA LEU A 272 0.92 -36.76 -12.70
C LEU A 272 0.07 -36.22 -13.87
N ARG A 273 -1.27 -36.32 -13.78
CA ARG A 273 -2.19 -35.75 -14.80
C ARG A 273 -2.07 -34.23 -14.94
N ASP A 274 -1.67 -33.52 -13.89
CA ASP A 274 -1.57 -32.08 -13.86
C ASP A 274 -0.34 -31.60 -14.64
N LEU A 275 0.70 -32.44 -14.72
CA LEU A 275 1.91 -32.20 -15.52
C LEU A 275 1.64 -32.12 -17.02
N GLU A 276 0.47 -32.65 -17.45
CA GLU A 276 0.04 -32.63 -18.84
C GLU A 276 -0.68 -31.33 -19.26
N ALA A 277 -0.86 -30.38 -18.34
CA ALA A 277 -1.51 -29.12 -18.65
C ALA A 277 -0.82 -28.39 -19.80
N GLU A 278 -1.58 -28.06 -20.85
CA GLU A 278 -1.07 -27.26 -21.98
C GLU A 278 -1.08 -25.79 -21.59
N SER A 279 0.08 -25.24 -21.28
CA SER A 279 0.27 -23.85 -20.90
C SER A 279 1.71 -23.41 -21.09
N GLU A 280 1.91 -22.19 -21.54
CA GLU A 280 3.21 -21.52 -21.62
C GLU A 280 3.89 -21.31 -20.23
N TYR A 281 3.15 -21.54 -19.15
CA TYR A 281 3.69 -21.55 -17.79
C TYR A 281 4.10 -22.93 -17.30
N ASN A 282 3.75 -24.02 -18.00
CA ASN A 282 4.08 -25.37 -17.54
C ASN A 282 5.54 -25.72 -17.82
N THR A 283 6.42 -25.53 -16.85
CA THR A 283 7.86 -25.79 -16.98
C THR A 283 8.23 -27.28 -17.05
N TYR A 284 7.27 -28.19 -17.06
CA TYR A 284 7.47 -29.59 -17.46
C TYR A 284 7.40 -29.79 -18.97
N LYS A 285 6.75 -28.84 -19.70
CA LYS A 285 6.55 -28.92 -21.15
C LYS A 285 7.35 -27.89 -21.94
N ILE A 286 7.59 -26.71 -21.37
CA ILE A 286 8.38 -25.65 -22.01
C ILE A 286 9.86 -25.76 -21.61
N ASP A 287 10.71 -25.24 -22.49
CA ASP A 287 12.14 -25.07 -22.20
C ASP A 287 12.39 -23.62 -21.68
N GLY A 288 13.30 -23.45 -20.73
CA GLY A 288 13.61 -22.16 -20.14
C GLY A 288 12.61 -21.67 -19.09
N LEU A 289 12.48 -20.35 -18.98
CA LEU A 289 11.57 -19.67 -18.06
C LEU A 289 10.16 -19.51 -18.71
N PRO A 290 9.11 -19.47 -17.90
CA PRO A 290 7.79 -19.05 -18.37
C PRO A 290 7.81 -17.57 -18.80
N PRO A 291 6.78 -17.07 -19.54
CA PRO A 291 6.77 -15.73 -20.11
C PRO A 291 6.72 -14.59 -19.08
N GLY A 292 6.40 -14.91 -17.83
CA GLY A 292 6.34 -13.94 -16.74
C GLY A 292 6.25 -14.60 -15.36
N PRO A 293 6.22 -13.82 -14.28
CA PRO A 293 6.18 -14.34 -12.92
C PRO A 293 4.85 -15.02 -12.59
N ILE A 294 4.90 -16.04 -11.73
CA ILE A 294 3.73 -16.79 -11.24
C ILE A 294 3.17 -16.23 -9.92
N CYS A 295 3.83 -15.25 -9.36
CA CYS A 295 3.37 -14.41 -8.25
C CYS A 295 4.27 -13.18 -8.16
N ILE A 296 3.87 -12.18 -7.39
CA ILE A 296 4.73 -11.08 -6.98
C ILE A 296 5.72 -11.64 -5.93
N PRO A 297 7.03 -11.77 -6.24
CA PRO A 297 7.99 -12.32 -5.29
C PRO A 297 8.39 -11.29 -4.24
N SER A 298 8.85 -11.78 -3.08
CA SER A 298 9.52 -10.95 -2.08
C SER A 298 10.87 -10.44 -2.61
N LYS A 299 11.33 -9.29 -2.09
CA LYS A 299 12.68 -8.80 -2.41
C LYS A 299 13.75 -9.80 -2.03
N SER A 300 13.56 -10.58 -0.96
CA SER A 300 14.51 -11.64 -0.56
C SER A 300 14.62 -12.73 -1.61
N SER A 301 13.54 -13.09 -2.29
CA SER A 301 13.59 -14.07 -3.40
C SER A 301 14.28 -13.50 -4.64
N ILE A 302 14.12 -12.19 -4.93
CA ILE A 302 14.84 -11.52 -6.01
C ILE A 302 16.35 -11.52 -5.69
N GLU A 303 16.74 -11.09 -4.50
CA GLU A 303 18.14 -11.10 -4.06
C GLU A 303 18.73 -12.53 -4.03
N ALA A 304 17.91 -13.54 -3.68
CA ALA A 304 18.34 -14.94 -3.71
C ALA A 304 18.68 -15.42 -5.13
N VAL A 305 18.02 -14.92 -6.16
CA VAL A 305 18.37 -15.19 -7.55
C VAL A 305 19.64 -14.43 -7.96
N LEU A 306 19.72 -13.13 -7.62
CA LEU A 306 20.89 -12.29 -7.93
C LEU A 306 22.17 -12.80 -7.26
N HIS A 307 22.05 -13.37 -6.06
CA HIS A 307 23.16 -13.87 -5.25
C HIS A 307 23.03 -15.40 -5.01
N ALA A 308 22.56 -16.12 -6.05
CA ALA A 308 22.35 -17.57 -5.97
C ALA A 308 23.63 -18.31 -5.56
N ALA A 309 23.45 -19.31 -4.69
CA ALA A 309 24.56 -20.13 -4.22
C ALA A 309 25.17 -20.97 -5.37
N GLU A 310 26.48 -21.00 -5.43
CA GLU A 310 27.20 -21.82 -6.40
C GLU A 310 27.34 -23.25 -5.89
N HIS A 311 26.76 -24.18 -6.60
CA HIS A 311 26.79 -25.61 -6.28
C HIS A 311 26.41 -26.44 -7.52
N PRO A 312 26.68 -27.76 -7.54
CA PRO A 312 26.40 -28.62 -8.68
C PRO A 312 25.04 -29.32 -8.63
N TYR A 313 24.11 -28.90 -7.78
CA TYR A 313 22.82 -29.59 -7.62
C TYR A 313 21.92 -29.38 -8.83
N MET A 314 21.21 -30.47 -9.20
CA MET A 314 20.25 -30.49 -10.32
C MET A 314 18.88 -31.00 -9.86
N TYR A 315 18.76 -31.53 -8.65
CA TYR A 315 17.56 -32.15 -8.09
C TYR A 315 17.36 -31.72 -6.65
N MET A 316 16.10 -31.61 -6.26
CA MET A 316 15.71 -31.44 -4.86
C MET A 316 14.44 -32.25 -4.55
N CYS A 317 14.23 -32.61 -3.31
CA CYS A 317 12.98 -33.13 -2.79
C CYS A 317 12.90 -32.84 -1.29
N ALA A 318 11.67 -32.78 -0.75
CA ALA A 318 11.46 -32.49 0.66
C ALA A 318 12.21 -33.43 1.58
N LYS A 319 12.73 -32.91 2.70
CA LYS A 319 13.38 -33.73 3.74
C LYS A 319 12.36 -34.60 4.46
N PRO A 320 12.76 -35.85 4.86
CA PRO A 320 11.87 -36.80 5.53
C PRO A 320 11.54 -36.45 6.99
N ASP A 321 12.15 -35.41 7.54
CA ASP A 321 11.92 -34.89 8.90
C ASP A 321 10.77 -33.89 9.00
N PHE A 322 10.09 -33.59 7.88
CA PHE A 322 9.00 -32.61 7.76
C PHE A 322 9.37 -31.18 8.19
N SER A 323 10.66 -30.85 8.21
CA SER A 323 11.16 -29.50 8.56
C SER A 323 10.77 -28.40 7.56
N GLY A 324 10.28 -28.78 6.39
CA GLY A 324 10.00 -27.88 5.28
C GLY A 324 11.24 -27.51 4.45
N TYR A 325 12.40 -28.10 4.74
CA TYR A 325 13.62 -28.01 3.94
C TYR A 325 13.69 -29.08 2.88
N HIS A 326 14.62 -28.95 1.92
CA HIS A 326 14.88 -29.90 0.86
C HIS A 326 16.22 -30.65 1.03
N ASN A 327 16.27 -31.86 0.51
CA ASN A 327 17.50 -32.59 0.22
C ASN A 327 17.88 -32.32 -1.23
N PHE A 328 19.07 -31.78 -1.45
CA PHE A 328 19.60 -31.48 -2.78
C PHE A 328 20.47 -32.65 -3.27
N ALA A 329 20.50 -32.87 -4.60
CA ALA A 329 21.26 -33.93 -5.22
C ALA A 329 21.88 -33.48 -6.55
N ARG A 330 23.07 -34.02 -6.85
CA ARG A 330 23.81 -33.82 -8.10
C ARG A 330 23.34 -34.78 -9.20
N THR A 331 22.97 -36.00 -8.80
CA THR A 331 22.68 -37.13 -9.71
C THR A 331 21.28 -37.69 -9.48
N ALA A 332 20.67 -38.24 -10.53
CA ALA A 332 19.37 -38.91 -10.44
C ALA A 332 19.38 -40.05 -9.38
N ALA A 333 20.46 -40.81 -9.29
CA ALA A 333 20.58 -41.91 -8.31
C ALA A 333 20.56 -41.38 -6.85
N GLN A 334 21.19 -40.25 -6.57
CA GLN A 334 21.13 -39.61 -5.25
C GLN A 334 19.73 -39.07 -4.97
N HIS A 335 19.12 -38.41 -5.96
CA HIS A 335 17.76 -37.90 -5.86
C HIS A 335 16.76 -39.04 -5.57
N GLU A 336 16.86 -40.17 -6.29
CA GLU A 336 15.98 -41.32 -6.05
C GLU A 336 16.10 -41.87 -4.62
N ARG A 337 17.31 -41.92 -4.06
CA ARG A 337 17.50 -42.31 -2.64
C ARG A 337 16.79 -41.34 -1.70
N ASN A 338 16.92 -40.02 -1.95
CA ASN A 338 16.26 -39.00 -1.16
C ASN A 338 14.73 -39.09 -1.28
N ARG A 339 14.22 -39.30 -2.51
CA ARG A 339 12.79 -39.50 -2.79
C ARG A 339 12.20 -40.69 -2.05
N GLN A 340 12.91 -41.81 -2.07
CA GLN A 340 12.49 -43.03 -1.34
C GLN A 340 12.49 -42.83 0.18
N ALA A 341 13.46 -42.07 0.72
CA ALA A 341 13.47 -41.71 2.13
C ALA A 341 12.24 -40.88 2.50
N TRP A 342 11.88 -39.89 1.69
CA TRP A 342 10.67 -39.06 1.84
C TRP A 342 9.40 -39.93 1.79
N ILE A 343 9.25 -40.79 0.76
CA ILE A 343 8.08 -41.68 0.63
C ILE A 343 7.93 -42.60 1.84
N ARG A 344 9.04 -43.16 2.38
CA ARG A 344 8.99 -43.97 3.61
C ARG A 344 8.52 -43.18 4.83
N ALA A 345 8.91 -41.90 4.93
CA ALA A 345 8.46 -41.03 6.04
C ALA A 345 6.96 -40.74 5.96
N LEU A 346 6.42 -40.54 4.75
CA LEU A 346 4.97 -40.29 4.54
C LEU A 346 4.06 -41.48 4.88
N ARG A 347 4.63 -42.71 4.94
CA ARG A 347 3.88 -43.96 5.23
C ARG A 347 3.89 -44.32 6.72
N LYS A 348 4.67 -43.64 7.54
CA LYS A 348 4.68 -43.75 8.99
C LYS A 348 3.63 -42.86 9.63
#